data_95301403db9310ff8bf12417ba2c7967
#
_entry.id   95301403db9310ff8bf12417ba2c7967
#
_cell.length_a   1.000
_cell.length_b   1.000
_cell.length_c   1.000
_cell.angle_alpha   90.00
_cell.angle_beta   90.00
_cell.angle_gamma   90.00
#
_symmetry.space_group_name_H-M   'P 1'
#
loop_
_entity.id
_entity.type
_entity.pdbx_description
1 polymer ?
#
loop_
_entity_poly.entity_id
_entity_poly.type
_entity_poly.pdbx_seq_one_letter_code
_entity_poly.pdbx_strand_id
1 'polypeptide(L)'
;KMRIISVCLMQLLIIADEPTTALDVTIQAQVLELINSLKEESDSSIIMITHDLGVVAKLCDRVAIMYGGKIVEIGTDREIFYESKHPYTQGLLSCITNPEDDSDEDLQPIPGTPPDLLKPPVGCPFYARCQHAMKICKEQLPETTTFSPTHQCACWLIQAKEASHE
;
A
#
# COMPACT_ATOMS: atom_id res chain seq x y z
N LYS A 1 22.57 -6.95 4.35
CA LYS A 1 22.37 -6.86 5.85
C LYS A 1 20.88 -6.93 6.09
N MET A 2 20.38 -8.12 6.37
CA MET A 2 18.99 -8.34 6.79
C MET A 2 18.78 -7.62 8.13
N ARG A 3 17.86 -6.68 8.19
CA ARG A 3 17.46 -6.01 9.43
C ARG A 3 16.22 -6.70 9.97
N ILE A 4 16.42 -7.70 10.82
CA ILE A 4 15.34 -8.25 11.66
C ILE A 4 15.32 -7.41 12.93
N ILE A 5 14.27 -6.65 13.13
CA ILE A 5 14.09 -5.83 14.33
C ILE A 5 12.96 -6.43 15.17
N SER A 6 13.35 -7.02 16.28
CA SER A 6 12.55 -7.37 17.47
C SER A 6 11.69 -8.64 17.41
N VAL A 7 12.07 -9.60 18.23
CA VAL A 7 11.26 -10.76 18.65
C VAL A 7 10.72 -10.47 20.05
N CYS A 8 9.41 -10.38 20.21
CA CYS A 8 8.76 -10.26 21.52
C CYS A 8 8.12 -11.60 21.90
N LEU A 9 8.48 -12.14 23.05
CA LEU A 9 8.41 -13.56 23.45
C LEU A 9 7.05 -14.07 23.97
N MET A 10 5.87 -13.57 23.59
CA MET A 10 4.60 -14.20 24.00
C MET A 10 3.42 -14.14 23.01
N GLN A 11 3.53 -13.39 21.94
CA GLN A 11 2.77 -13.51 20.69
C GLN A 11 3.75 -13.04 19.64
N LEU A 12 4.26 -13.95 18.82
CA LEU A 12 5.30 -13.58 17.88
C LEU A 12 4.72 -12.65 16.83
N LEU A 13 5.05 -11.36 16.95
CA LEU A 13 4.91 -10.38 15.89
C LEU A 13 6.28 -10.21 15.25
N ILE A 14 6.41 -10.61 14.01
CA ILE A 14 7.62 -10.41 13.20
C ILE A 14 7.43 -9.17 12.36
N ILE A 15 8.40 -8.24 12.43
CA ILE A 15 8.44 -7.08 11.53
C ILE A 15 9.59 -7.29 10.56
N ALA A 16 9.25 -7.42 9.27
CA ALA A 16 10.21 -7.55 8.16
C ALA A 16 10.24 -6.24 7.37
N ASP A 17 11.31 -5.47 7.56
CA ASP A 17 11.51 -4.19 6.87
C ASP A 17 12.38 -4.41 5.63
N GLU A 18 11.78 -4.30 4.46
CA GLU A 18 12.37 -4.54 3.14
C GLU A 18 13.24 -5.83 3.07
N PRO A 19 12.69 -7.00 3.43
CA PRO A 19 13.49 -8.20 3.63
C PRO A 19 14.16 -8.73 2.36
N THR A 20 13.68 -8.31 1.19
CA THR A 20 14.16 -8.76 -0.12
C THR A 20 14.98 -7.72 -0.88
N THR A 21 15.15 -6.51 -0.32
CA THR A 21 15.91 -5.43 -0.98
C THR A 21 17.36 -5.82 -1.19
N ALA A 22 17.87 -5.59 -2.40
CA ALA A 22 19.21 -5.88 -2.85
C ALA A 22 19.60 -7.38 -2.84
N LEU A 23 18.62 -8.28 -2.90
CA LEU A 23 18.83 -9.71 -3.12
C LEU A 23 18.59 -10.06 -4.59
N ASP A 24 19.31 -11.08 -5.08
CA ASP A 24 18.97 -11.68 -6.37
C ASP A 24 17.64 -12.46 -6.28
N VAL A 25 17.01 -12.69 -7.44
CA VAL A 25 15.67 -13.28 -7.54
C VAL A 25 15.58 -14.64 -6.84
N THR A 26 16.65 -15.45 -6.89
CA THR A 26 16.68 -16.77 -6.29
C THR A 26 16.69 -16.69 -4.76
N ILE A 27 17.53 -15.83 -4.21
CA ILE A 27 17.62 -15.61 -2.76
C ILE A 27 16.36 -14.92 -2.24
N GLN A 28 15.80 -13.99 -3.02
CA GLN A 28 14.51 -13.37 -2.70
C GLN A 28 13.42 -14.44 -2.51
N ALA A 29 13.26 -15.38 -3.45
CA ALA A 29 12.29 -16.46 -3.35
C ALA A 29 12.49 -17.30 -2.07
N GLN A 30 13.74 -17.67 -1.76
CA GLN A 30 14.05 -18.45 -0.55
C GLN A 30 13.70 -17.70 0.75
N VAL A 31 13.97 -16.40 0.80
CA VAL A 31 13.62 -15.57 1.97
C VAL A 31 12.11 -15.48 2.15
N LEU A 32 11.33 -15.35 1.06
CA LEU A 32 9.88 -15.30 1.11
C LEU A 32 9.28 -16.64 1.55
N GLU A 33 9.83 -17.77 1.06
CA GLU A 33 9.46 -19.11 1.52
C GLU A 33 9.73 -19.28 3.02
N LEU A 34 10.88 -18.84 3.50
CA LEU A 34 11.22 -18.90 4.93
C LEU A 34 10.23 -18.07 5.77
N ILE A 35 9.88 -16.85 5.32
CA ILE A 35 8.90 -16.00 6.00
C ILE A 35 7.54 -16.68 6.05
N ASN A 36 7.10 -17.31 4.95
CA ASN A 36 5.84 -18.05 4.92
C ASN A 36 5.85 -19.27 5.85
N SER A 37 6.92 -20.04 5.86
CA SER A 37 7.08 -21.18 6.80
C SER A 37 7.01 -20.73 8.26
N LEU A 38 7.63 -19.60 8.61
CA LEU A 38 7.55 -19.02 9.94
C LEU A 38 6.14 -18.60 10.33
N LYS A 39 5.36 -18.08 9.38
CA LYS A 39 3.95 -17.75 9.56
C LYS A 39 3.12 -19.00 9.91
N GLU A 40 3.35 -20.10 9.19
CA GLU A 40 2.59 -21.34 9.35
C GLU A 40 2.98 -22.13 10.61
N GLU A 41 4.29 -22.22 10.91
CA GLU A 41 4.80 -23.05 12.00
C GLU A 41 4.61 -22.44 13.39
N SER A 42 4.62 -21.10 13.50
CA SER A 42 4.70 -20.43 14.80
C SER A 42 3.43 -19.70 15.23
N ASP A 43 2.33 -19.82 14.47
CA ASP A 43 1.08 -19.04 14.70
C ASP A 43 1.37 -17.53 14.90
N SER A 44 2.35 -17.04 14.17
CA SER A 44 2.89 -15.69 14.29
C SER A 44 2.22 -14.74 13.31
N SER A 45 2.01 -13.50 13.75
CA SER A 45 1.63 -12.41 12.86
C SER A 45 2.88 -11.77 12.25
N ILE A 46 2.82 -11.43 10.97
CA ILE A 46 3.93 -10.79 10.25
C ILE A 46 3.49 -9.44 9.71
N ILE A 47 4.24 -8.39 10.03
CA ILE A 47 4.15 -7.10 9.33
C ILE A 47 5.32 -7.02 8.36
N MET A 48 5.00 -6.97 7.07
CA MET A 48 5.99 -6.80 6.01
C MET A 48 5.93 -5.38 5.48
N ILE A 49 7.07 -4.70 5.46
CA ILE A 49 7.24 -3.38 4.83
C ILE A 49 7.98 -3.61 3.52
N THR A 50 7.35 -3.31 2.41
CA THR A 50 7.91 -3.51 1.07
C THR A 50 7.28 -2.57 0.05
N HIS A 51 8.00 -2.29 -1.02
CA HIS A 51 7.50 -1.60 -2.20
C HIS A 51 7.19 -2.57 -3.36
N ASP A 52 7.42 -3.87 -3.16
CA ASP A 52 7.17 -4.90 -4.16
C ASP A 52 5.74 -5.43 -4.03
N LEU A 53 4.86 -4.97 -4.92
CA LEU A 53 3.45 -5.37 -4.95
C LEU A 53 3.26 -6.84 -5.34
N GLY A 54 4.21 -7.44 -6.06
CA GLY A 54 4.20 -8.87 -6.38
C GLY A 54 4.41 -9.75 -5.13
N VAL A 55 5.24 -9.28 -4.21
CA VAL A 55 5.43 -9.92 -2.89
C VAL A 55 4.17 -9.76 -2.05
N VAL A 56 3.59 -8.56 -2.02
CA VAL A 56 2.34 -8.27 -1.29
C VAL A 56 1.21 -9.18 -1.74
N ALA A 57 1.00 -9.31 -3.06
CA ALA A 57 -0.06 -10.14 -3.63
C ALA A 57 0.06 -11.64 -3.30
N LYS A 58 1.28 -12.12 -3.01
CA LYS A 58 1.53 -13.54 -2.74
C LYS A 58 1.44 -13.92 -1.26
N LEU A 59 1.77 -12.99 -0.36
CA LEU A 59 2.02 -13.33 1.05
C LEU A 59 1.10 -12.60 2.04
N CYS A 60 0.51 -11.49 1.65
CA CYS A 60 -0.22 -10.63 2.59
C CYS A 60 -1.72 -10.89 2.51
N ASP A 61 -2.35 -11.16 3.67
CA ASP A 61 -3.81 -11.27 3.79
C ASP A 61 -4.48 -9.88 3.85
N ARG A 62 -3.73 -8.88 4.35
CA ARG A 62 -4.17 -7.48 4.48
C ARG A 62 -3.06 -6.55 4.03
N VAL A 63 -3.45 -5.46 3.40
CA VAL A 63 -2.54 -4.47 2.84
C VAL A 63 -2.88 -3.08 3.36
N ALA A 64 -1.88 -2.33 3.80
CA ALA A 64 -1.99 -0.91 4.14
C ALA A 64 -1.13 -0.10 3.18
N ILE A 65 -1.75 0.71 2.35
CA ILE A 65 -1.07 1.59 1.42
C ILE A 65 -0.71 2.89 2.13
N MET A 66 0.58 3.22 2.12
CA MET A 66 1.11 4.44 2.75
C MET A 66 1.61 5.43 1.71
N TYR A 67 1.32 6.70 1.94
CA TYR A 67 1.89 7.79 1.16
C TYR A 67 2.16 9.02 2.05
N GLY A 68 3.36 9.59 1.92
CA GLY A 68 3.74 10.77 2.71
C GLY A 68 3.62 10.58 4.23
N GLY A 69 3.90 9.38 4.74
CA GLY A 69 3.81 9.04 6.17
C GLY A 69 2.40 8.83 6.70
N LYS A 70 1.39 8.74 5.83
CA LYS A 70 -0.02 8.46 6.18
C LYS A 70 -0.51 7.19 5.52
N ILE A 71 -1.34 6.43 6.22
CA ILE A 71 -2.11 5.35 5.59
C ILE A 71 -3.24 6.03 4.80
N VAL A 72 -3.30 5.77 3.50
CA VAL A 72 -4.29 6.33 2.58
C VAL A 72 -5.38 5.33 2.25
N GLU A 73 -5.07 4.03 2.30
CA GLU A 73 -6.03 2.97 2.08
C GLU A 73 -5.56 1.70 2.82
N ILE A 74 -6.50 0.93 3.36
CA ILE A 74 -6.25 -0.37 3.99
C ILE A 74 -7.38 -1.33 3.62
N GLY A 75 -7.04 -2.57 3.30
CA GLY A 75 -8.03 -3.60 2.94
C GLY A 75 -7.40 -4.99 2.94
N THR A 76 -8.19 -5.99 2.54
CA THR A 76 -7.67 -7.29 2.14
C THR A 76 -6.88 -7.15 0.83
N ASP A 77 -6.06 -8.13 0.50
CA ASP A 77 -5.37 -8.22 -0.79
C ASP A 77 -6.35 -7.99 -1.95
N ARG A 78 -7.48 -8.69 -1.96
CA ARG A 78 -8.51 -8.58 -2.99
C ARG A 78 -9.11 -7.16 -3.08
N GLU A 79 -9.45 -6.54 -1.95
CA GLU A 79 -10.03 -5.19 -1.92
C GLU A 79 -9.04 -4.17 -2.47
N ILE A 80 -7.74 -4.30 -2.16
CA ILE A 80 -6.72 -3.39 -2.64
C ILE A 80 -6.41 -3.62 -4.13
N PHE A 81 -6.23 -4.86 -4.58
CA PHE A 81 -5.83 -5.13 -5.95
C PHE A 81 -6.96 -4.98 -6.97
N TYR A 82 -8.21 -5.27 -6.60
CA TYR A 82 -9.33 -5.27 -7.56
C TYR A 82 -10.40 -4.21 -7.27
N GLU A 83 -10.46 -3.67 -6.06
CA GLU A 83 -11.53 -2.77 -5.63
C GLU A 83 -11.00 -1.47 -5.02
N SER A 84 -9.74 -1.10 -5.31
CA SER A 84 -9.07 0.08 -4.75
C SER A 84 -9.87 1.36 -4.96
N LYS A 85 -9.87 2.22 -3.95
CA LYS A 85 -10.64 3.47 -3.90
C LYS A 85 -9.76 4.71 -3.99
N HIS A 86 -8.55 4.68 -3.41
CA HIS A 86 -7.68 5.84 -3.39
C HIS A 86 -6.97 6.03 -4.74
N PRO A 87 -6.94 7.24 -5.31
CA PRO A 87 -6.27 7.50 -6.60
C PRO A 87 -4.78 7.14 -6.61
N TYR A 88 -4.09 7.21 -5.48
CA TYR A 88 -2.70 6.76 -5.38
C TYR A 88 -2.58 5.24 -5.52
N THR A 89 -3.45 4.47 -4.85
CA THR A 89 -3.49 3.00 -4.96
C THR A 89 -3.76 2.58 -6.40
N GLN A 90 -4.74 3.19 -7.04
CA GLN A 90 -5.07 2.94 -8.45
C GLN A 90 -3.88 3.25 -9.37
N GLY A 91 -3.21 4.39 -9.13
CA GLY A 91 -2.00 4.74 -9.88
C GLY A 91 -0.82 3.81 -9.63
N LEU A 92 -0.66 3.23 -8.43
CA LEU A 92 0.35 2.21 -8.18
C LEU A 92 0.05 0.92 -8.94
N LEU A 93 -1.21 0.48 -8.91
CA LEU A 93 -1.63 -0.75 -9.58
C LEU A 93 -1.55 -0.65 -11.10
N SER A 94 -1.83 0.53 -11.67
CA SER A 94 -1.69 0.76 -13.12
C SER A 94 -0.24 0.73 -13.62
N CYS A 95 0.74 0.84 -12.71
CA CYS A 95 2.16 0.70 -13.05
C CYS A 95 2.65 -0.77 -13.03
N ILE A 96 1.80 -1.73 -12.65
CA ILE A 96 2.14 -3.15 -12.69
C ILE A 96 1.78 -3.68 -14.07
N THR A 97 2.79 -4.14 -14.82
CA THR A 97 2.55 -4.86 -16.08
C THR A 97 1.85 -6.18 -15.78
N ASN A 98 0.70 -6.37 -16.38
CA ASN A 98 0.12 -7.71 -16.48
C ASN A 98 0.82 -8.43 -17.65
N PRO A 99 1.63 -9.49 -17.42
CA PRO A 99 2.35 -10.17 -18.49
C PRO A 99 1.43 -10.81 -19.55
N GLU A 100 0.13 -10.92 -19.26
CA GLU A 100 -0.89 -11.50 -20.15
C GLU A 100 -1.63 -10.42 -20.96
N ASP A 101 -1.37 -9.14 -20.70
CA ASP A 101 -2.04 -8.05 -21.39
C ASP A 101 -1.11 -7.57 -22.53
N ASP A 102 -1.36 -8.09 -23.75
CA ASP A 102 -0.72 -7.65 -25.00
C ASP A 102 -1.12 -6.20 -25.43
N SER A 103 -1.74 -5.44 -24.54
CA SER A 103 -2.06 -4.04 -24.80
C SER A 103 -0.77 -3.22 -24.70
N ASP A 104 -0.35 -2.64 -25.81
CA ASP A 104 0.68 -1.58 -25.93
C ASP A 104 0.28 -0.28 -25.20
N GLU A 105 -0.50 -0.36 -24.11
CA GLU A 105 -0.79 0.81 -23.29
C GLU A 105 0.46 1.17 -22.50
N ASP A 106 1.08 2.27 -22.86
CA ASP A 106 2.22 2.85 -22.18
C ASP A 106 1.92 2.97 -20.67
N LEU A 107 2.72 2.27 -19.88
CA LEU A 107 2.70 2.40 -18.42
C LEU A 107 2.82 3.88 -18.06
N GLN A 108 1.75 4.47 -17.54
CA GLN A 108 1.77 5.86 -17.17
C GLN A 108 2.25 6.01 -15.71
N PRO A 109 3.50 6.41 -15.49
CA PRO A 109 3.99 6.63 -14.15
C PRO A 109 3.21 7.77 -13.48
N ILE A 110 3.00 7.65 -12.17
CA ILE A 110 2.37 8.72 -11.39
C ILE A 110 3.21 10.00 -11.52
N PRO A 111 2.70 11.06 -12.13
CA PRO A 111 3.48 12.27 -12.41
C PRO A 111 3.86 13.03 -11.14
N GLY A 112 4.89 13.87 -11.23
CA GLY A 112 5.31 14.78 -10.16
C GLY A 112 6.21 14.14 -9.10
N THR A 113 6.58 14.94 -8.09
CA THR A 113 7.54 14.57 -7.03
C THR A 113 6.80 14.28 -5.72
N PRO A 114 7.22 13.27 -4.94
CA PRO A 114 6.71 13.05 -3.59
C PRO A 114 6.87 14.28 -2.69
N PRO A 115 6.02 14.45 -1.65
CA PRO A 115 6.11 15.57 -0.74
C PRO A 115 7.39 15.53 0.09
N ASP A 116 7.88 16.72 0.45
CA ASP A 116 8.97 16.85 1.42
C ASP A 116 8.46 16.48 2.81
N LEU A 117 8.97 15.38 3.37
CA LEU A 117 8.58 14.91 4.71
C LEU A 117 9.13 15.76 5.85
N LEU A 118 10.11 16.63 5.60
CA LEU A 118 10.56 17.63 6.58
C LEU A 118 9.57 18.78 6.72
N LYS A 119 8.73 19.00 5.68
CA LYS A 119 7.66 19.98 5.65
C LYS A 119 6.39 19.34 5.11
N PRO A 120 5.78 18.41 5.85
CA PRO A 120 4.64 17.64 5.36
C PRO A 120 3.48 18.58 5.03
N PRO A 121 2.72 18.29 3.97
CA PRO A 121 1.53 19.08 3.62
C PRO A 121 0.49 19.01 4.75
N VAL A 122 -0.28 20.10 4.92
CA VAL A 122 -1.35 20.18 5.93
C VAL A 122 -2.52 19.27 5.54
N GLY A 123 -2.83 19.19 4.25
CA GLY A 123 -3.92 18.38 3.71
C GLY A 123 -3.48 16.99 3.25
N CYS A 124 -4.20 16.46 2.27
CA CYS A 124 -3.89 15.15 1.69
C CYS A 124 -2.45 15.13 1.13
N PRO A 125 -1.59 14.20 1.55
CA PRO A 125 -0.20 14.19 1.10
C PRO A 125 -0.05 13.93 -0.40
N PHE A 126 -1.04 13.29 -1.02
CA PHE A 126 -1.04 12.98 -2.46
C PHE A 126 -1.60 14.12 -3.33
N TYR A 127 -2.16 15.20 -2.76
CA TYR A 127 -2.91 16.22 -3.50
C TYR A 127 -2.14 16.79 -4.70
N ALA A 128 -0.82 17.02 -4.56
CA ALA A 128 0.00 17.65 -5.61
C ALA A 128 0.22 16.75 -6.85
N ARG A 129 -0.01 15.45 -6.71
CA ARG A 129 0.14 14.43 -7.77
C ARG A 129 -1.19 13.80 -8.18
N CYS A 130 -2.26 14.15 -7.51
CA CYS A 130 -3.58 13.57 -7.73
C CYS A 130 -4.27 14.26 -8.90
N GLN A 131 -4.66 13.49 -9.93
CA GLN A 131 -5.43 13.99 -11.08
C GLN A 131 -6.85 14.44 -10.69
N HIS A 132 -7.35 14.00 -9.54
CA HIS A 132 -8.68 14.33 -9.00
C HIS A 132 -8.59 15.31 -7.83
N ALA A 133 -7.48 16.06 -7.70
CA ALA A 133 -7.28 16.95 -6.57
C ALA A 133 -8.33 18.06 -6.53
N MET A 134 -8.95 18.23 -5.36
CA MET A 134 -9.88 19.32 -5.05
C MET A 134 -9.22 20.35 -4.14
N LYS A 135 -9.78 21.55 -4.04
CA LYS A 135 -9.25 22.62 -3.17
C LYS A 135 -9.09 22.15 -1.71
N ILE A 136 -10.08 21.43 -1.19
CA ILE A 136 -10.06 20.90 0.18
C ILE A 136 -8.90 19.92 0.42
N CYS A 137 -8.45 19.18 -0.60
CA CYS A 137 -7.33 18.26 -0.48
C CYS A 137 -6.02 18.96 -0.08
N LYS A 138 -5.86 20.22 -0.44
CA LYS A 138 -4.70 21.03 -0.05
C LYS A 138 -4.79 21.54 1.38
N GLU A 139 -5.99 21.79 1.86
CA GLU A 139 -6.25 22.52 3.10
C GLU A 139 -6.45 21.60 4.31
N GLN A 140 -7.03 20.39 4.07
CA GLN A 140 -7.42 19.48 5.14
C GLN A 140 -7.10 18.02 4.81
N LEU A 141 -6.76 17.26 5.84
CA LEU A 141 -6.66 15.80 5.74
C LEU A 141 -8.05 15.20 5.60
N PRO A 142 -8.26 14.23 4.67
CA PRO A 142 -9.53 13.52 4.60
C PRO A 142 -9.71 12.62 5.83
N GLU A 143 -10.95 12.50 6.27
CA GLU A 143 -11.32 11.47 7.22
C GLU A 143 -11.34 10.11 6.55
N THR A 144 -11.27 9.04 7.36
CA THR A 144 -11.31 7.68 6.85
C THR A 144 -12.77 7.27 6.62
N THR A 145 -13.11 6.93 5.39
CA THR A 145 -14.38 6.29 5.01
C THR A 145 -14.23 4.77 5.09
N THR A 146 -15.20 4.08 5.70
CA THR A 146 -15.24 2.62 5.84
C THR A 146 -16.23 2.03 4.86
N PHE A 147 -15.77 1.13 3.99
CA PHE A 147 -16.60 0.45 2.97
C PHE A 147 -17.02 -0.96 3.40
N SER A 148 -16.15 -1.62 4.16
CA SER A 148 -16.39 -2.94 4.72
C SER A 148 -15.67 -3.04 6.07
N PRO A 149 -15.87 -4.11 6.84
CA PRO A 149 -15.11 -4.34 8.09
C PRO A 149 -13.59 -4.33 7.91
N THR A 150 -13.12 -4.57 6.69
CA THR A 150 -11.70 -4.66 6.33
C THR A 150 -11.21 -3.53 5.45
N HIS A 151 -12.09 -2.86 4.67
CA HIS A 151 -11.73 -1.86 3.68
C HIS A 151 -12.03 -0.44 4.14
N GLN A 152 -10.98 0.36 4.21
CA GLN A 152 -11.02 1.76 4.62
C GLN A 152 -10.17 2.61 3.68
N CYS A 153 -10.60 3.84 3.39
CA CYS A 153 -9.89 4.77 2.53
C CYS A 153 -10.02 6.21 3.04
N ALA A 154 -8.92 6.95 3.04
CA ALA A 154 -8.87 8.36 3.42
C ALA A 154 -8.77 9.23 2.16
N CYS A 155 -9.92 9.61 1.57
CA CYS A 155 -9.98 10.39 0.34
C CYS A 155 -11.21 11.28 0.23
N TRP A 156 -11.00 12.57 0.00
CA TRP A 156 -12.09 13.54 -0.20
C TRP A 156 -12.96 13.26 -1.42
N LEU A 157 -12.41 12.67 -2.48
CA LEU A 157 -13.16 12.31 -3.68
C LEU A 157 -14.29 11.33 -3.38
N ILE A 158 -14.07 10.43 -2.43
CA ILE A 158 -15.04 9.43 -2.01
C ILE A 158 -16.15 10.09 -1.20
N GLN A 159 -15.78 10.91 -0.23
CA GLN A 159 -16.74 11.64 0.59
C GLN A 159 -17.63 12.58 -0.23
N ALA A 160 -17.06 13.23 -1.27
CA ALA A 160 -17.83 14.05 -2.20
C ALA A 160 -18.81 13.25 -3.05
N LYS A 161 -18.50 12.01 -3.42
CA LYS A 161 -19.39 11.13 -4.16
C LYS A 161 -20.55 10.62 -3.28
N GLU A 162 -20.30 10.26 -2.03
CA GLU A 162 -21.33 9.86 -1.08
C GLU A 162 -22.33 11.00 -0.82
N ALA A 163 -21.84 12.22 -0.58
CA ALA A 163 -22.68 13.40 -0.40
C ALA A 163 -23.53 13.78 -1.63
N SER A 164 -23.19 13.31 -2.82
CA SER A 164 -23.95 13.56 -4.06
C SER A 164 -25.02 12.51 -4.35
N HIS A 165 -25.07 11.43 -3.58
CA HIS A 165 -26.04 10.33 -3.70
C HIS A 165 -27.11 10.34 -2.60
N GLU A 166 -27.06 11.28 -1.64
CA GLU A 166 -28.12 11.60 -0.69
C GLU A 166 -29.02 12.74 -1.23
#